data_e48a7eecf183c834443e478131d39509
#
_entry.id   e48a7eecf183c834443e478131d39509
#
_cell.length_a   1.000
_cell.length_b   1.000
_cell.length_c   1.000
_cell.angle_alpha   90.00
_cell.angle_beta   90.00
_cell.angle_gamma   90.00
#
_symmetry.space_group_name_H-M   'P 1'
#
loop_
_entity.id
_entity.type
_entity.pdbx_description
1 polymer ?
#
loop_
_entity_poly.entity_id
_entity_poly.type
_entity_poly.pdbx_seq_one_letter_code
_entity_poly.pdbx_strand_id
1 'polypeptide(L)'
;SELQAPAVQMENDVHARRGLGCAACHGGDPSSDDPQVSMSRARGFTGKPNRLTIPKFCARCHSDAAFMHRFQPQPRVDQYAQYMTSIHGKRIASGDAAAAVCTDCHGTHGVRAVKDPLSPVHPLRLPETCGRCHADPQHMAKYGIPTNQLAEFRKSVHWEALEKRGDLSAPSCASCHGNHGATPPGVATVAAVCGTCHVLMQQLYDKSPHRPVFDAMGAAGCVVCHSNHAVLRTSPAMLAGPEAVCSRCHDATSAGGLAAAQMGASIQKLNEALNRSRSILDEASKAGMEVSEAVMRTNDAAEALVKARVAVHAFDPKAVEQPVQEGLAVAAETYQAGVDAMRERDRRRIGLGVSLIAILITMAGLWFTIRRLESQPR
;
A
#
# COMPACT_ATOMS: atom_id res chain seq x y z
N SER A 1 16.63 38.87 8.41
CA SER A 1 17.98 38.47 8.87
C SER A 1 18.19 37.01 8.66
N GLU A 2 19.41 36.53 8.59
CA GLU A 2 19.72 35.08 8.42
C GLU A 2 19.16 34.22 9.58
N LEU A 3 18.93 34.79 10.74
CA LEU A 3 18.36 34.11 11.90
C LEU A 3 16.82 34.12 11.93
N GLN A 4 16.18 34.92 11.11
CA GLN A 4 14.72 35.04 11.14
C GLN A 4 14.03 33.75 10.60
N ALA A 5 14.51 33.15 9.53
CA ALA A 5 13.92 31.95 8.97
C ALA A 5 14.01 30.74 9.94
N PRO A 6 15.17 30.45 10.57
CA PRO A 6 15.24 29.43 11.63
C PRO A 6 14.30 29.69 12.81
N ALA A 7 14.17 30.94 13.28
CA ALA A 7 13.30 31.28 14.39
C ALA A 7 11.81 30.99 14.07
N VAL A 8 11.33 31.41 12.90
CA VAL A 8 9.95 31.15 12.44
C VAL A 8 9.70 29.64 12.27
N GLN A 9 10.66 28.91 11.73
CA GLN A 9 10.53 27.46 11.57
C GLN A 9 10.44 26.72 12.91
N MET A 10 11.13 27.21 13.95
CA MET A 10 11.09 26.63 15.30
C MET A 10 9.71 26.68 15.97
N GLU A 11 8.83 27.58 15.57
CA GLU A 11 7.46 27.67 16.15
C GLU A 11 6.68 26.35 16.01
N ASN A 12 6.93 25.61 14.95
CA ASN A 12 6.27 24.32 14.66
C ASN A 12 7.18 23.11 14.90
N ASP A 13 8.36 23.32 15.45
CA ASP A 13 9.35 22.27 15.70
C ASP A 13 9.01 21.44 16.94
N VAL A 14 9.16 20.12 16.83
CA VAL A 14 8.90 19.20 17.95
C VAL A 14 9.80 19.45 19.16
N HIS A 15 11.02 19.93 18.94
CA HIS A 15 11.96 20.25 20.01
C HIS A 15 11.52 21.51 20.76
N ALA A 16 11.13 22.56 20.05
CA ALA A 16 10.60 23.78 20.67
C ALA A 16 9.36 23.51 21.52
N ARG A 17 8.44 22.67 21.02
CA ARG A 17 7.24 22.25 21.78
C ARG A 17 7.57 21.46 23.04
N ARG A 18 8.78 20.96 23.17
CA ARG A 18 9.32 20.27 24.35
C ARG A 18 10.27 21.12 25.18
N GLY A 19 10.30 22.47 24.95
CA GLY A 19 11.11 23.43 25.69
C GLY A 19 12.59 23.44 25.29
N LEU A 20 12.96 22.84 24.16
CA LEU A 20 14.33 22.83 23.66
C LEU A 20 14.50 23.98 22.66
N GLY A 21 15.04 25.11 23.13
CA GLY A 21 15.34 26.27 22.30
C GLY A 21 16.70 26.16 21.57
N CYS A 22 17.12 27.26 20.95
CA CYS A 22 18.35 27.34 20.15
C CYS A 22 19.60 26.83 20.88
N ALA A 23 19.78 27.25 22.13
CA ALA A 23 20.94 26.92 22.97
C ALA A 23 20.99 25.40 23.30
N ALA A 24 19.86 24.70 23.36
CA ALA A 24 19.84 23.27 23.63
C ALA A 24 20.58 22.47 22.54
N CYS A 25 20.55 22.95 21.30
CA CYS A 25 21.26 22.36 20.17
C CYS A 25 22.62 23.05 19.94
N HIS A 26 22.63 24.37 19.86
CA HIS A 26 23.79 25.14 19.41
C HIS A 26 24.72 25.59 20.51
N GLY A 27 24.34 25.42 21.79
CA GLY A 27 25.08 25.96 22.90
C GLY A 27 24.96 27.50 23.01
N GLY A 28 25.91 28.13 23.66
CA GLY A 28 25.89 29.57 23.92
C GLY A 28 25.22 29.93 25.24
N ASP A 29 25.01 31.20 25.48
CA ASP A 29 24.41 31.73 26.68
C ASP A 29 23.03 32.36 26.40
N PRO A 30 21.94 31.65 26.66
CA PRO A 30 20.59 32.13 26.35
C PRO A 30 20.11 33.24 27.30
N SER A 31 20.85 33.59 28.33
CA SER A 31 20.52 34.64 29.28
C SER A 31 21.02 36.01 28.84
N SER A 32 21.85 36.09 27.79
CA SER A 32 22.41 37.35 27.29
C SER A 32 21.73 37.77 26.00
N ASP A 33 21.27 39.00 25.92
CA ASP A 33 20.74 39.64 24.72
C ASP A 33 21.85 40.12 23.75
N ASP A 34 23.10 40.18 24.22
CA ASP A 34 24.25 40.52 23.39
C ASP A 34 24.67 39.31 22.53
N PRO A 35 24.57 39.37 21.20
CA PRO A 35 24.99 38.29 20.30
C PRO A 35 26.47 37.88 20.44
N GLN A 36 27.35 38.83 20.86
CA GLN A 36 28.77 38.53 21.04
C GLN A 36 29.00 37.67 22.30
N VAL A 37 28.12 37.75 23.28
CA VAL A 37 28.15 36.93 24.48
C VAL A 37 27.37 35.64 24.27
N SER A 38 26.10 35.77 23.84
CA SER A 38 25.17 34.62 23.68
C SER A 38 25.64 33.61 22.67
N MET A 39 26.29 34.05 21.57
CA MET A 39 26.84 33.19 20.51
C MET A 39 28.36 33.04 20.55
N SER A 40 28.96 33.25 21.74
CA SER A 40 30.41 33.13 21.86
C SER A 40 30.85 31.66 22.00
N ARG A 41 31.96 31.32 21.38
CA ARG A 41 32.57 29.97 21.53
C ARG A 41 33.01 29.70 22.98
N ALA A 42 33.39 30.72 23.73
CA ALA A 42 33.73 30.61 25.13
C ALA A 42 32.53 30.15 26.00
N ARG A 43 31.32 30.42 25.55
CA ARG A 43 30.05 29.93 26.14
C ARG A 43 29.52 28.64 25.51
N GLY A 44 30.34 27.95 24.70
CA GLY A 44 29.99 26.67 24.08
C GLY A 44 29.15 26.77 22.81
N PHE A 45 29.02 27.98 22.22
CA PHE A 45 28.30 28.14 20.96
C PHE A 45 29.02 27.38 19.82
N THR A 46 28.35 26.45 19.17
CA THR A 46 28.92 25.62 18.12
C THR A 46 28.65 26.12 16.69
N GLY A 47 27.76 27.09 16.54
CA GLY A 47 27.36 27.63 15.25
C GLY A 47 26.65 26.60 14.39
N LYS A 48 26.71 26.78 13.05
CA LYS A 48 26.16 25.85 12.07
C LYS A 48 27.04 24.60 11.99
N PRO A 49 26.51 23.39 12.30
CA PRO A 49 27.29 22.15 12.17
C PRO A 49 27.76 21.92 10.73
N ASN A 50 28.95 21.40 10.57
CA ASN A 50 29.41 20.86 9.30
C ASN A 50 28.57 19.63 8.93
N ARG A 51 28.27 19.48 7.65
CA ARG A 51 27.40 18.40 7.16
C ARG A 51 27.87 17.01 7.60
N LEU A 52 29.17 16.74 7.58
CA LEU A 52 29.73 15.46 8.02
C LEU A 52 29.56 15.22 9.52
N THR A 53 29.31 16.24 10.32
CA THR A 53 29.13 16.15 11.78
C THR A 53 27.68 16.13 12.22
N ILE A 54 26.73 16.44 11.34
CA ILE A 54 25.27 16.48 11.66
C ILE A 54 24.80 15.17 12.32
N PRO A 55 25.15 13.96 11.84
CA PRO A 55 24.69 12.75 12.50
C PRO A 55 25.10 12.65 13.96
N LYS A 56 26.36 12.96 14.28
CA LYS A 56 26.86 12.99 15.67
C LYS A 56 26.21 14.14 16.49
N PHE A 57 25.92 15.26 15.84
CA PHE A 57 25.25 16.39 16.46
C PHE A 57 23.86 16.01 16.99
N CYS A 58 23.04 15.35 16.17
CA CYS A 58 21.72 14.85 16.58
C CYS A 58 21.84 13.71 17.61
N ALA A 59 22.81 12.83 17.45
CA ALA A 59 23.05 11.68 18.31
C ALA A 59 23.38 12.06 19.76
N ARG A 60 23.88 13.28 20.04
CA ARG A 60 24.14 13.75 21.41
C ARG A 60 22.94 13.55 22.34
N CYS A 61 21.72 13.74 21.81
CA CYS A 61 20.47 13.52 22.52
C CYS A 61 19.78 12.23 22.08
N HIS A 62 19.68 11.99 20.78
CA HIS A 62 18.93 10.86 20.22
C HIS A 62 19.61 9.48 20.43
N SER A 63 20.84 9.42 20.95
CA SER A 63 21.47 8.18 21.40
C SER A 63 21.61 8.11 22.93
N ASP A 64 21.13 9.09 23.67
CA ASP A 64 21.13 9.12 25.13
C ASP A 64 19.76 8.71 25.68
N ALA A 65 19.67 7.48 26.21
CA ALA A 65 18.42 6.94 26.76
C ALA A 65 17.95 7.75 27.98
N ALA A 66 18.84 8.19 28.86
CA ALA A 66 18.47 8.94 30.05
C ALA A 66 17.90 10.32 29.68
N PHE A 67 18.51 10.98 28.70
CA PHE A 67 17.99 12.23 28.16
C PHE A 67 16.61 12.04 27.50
N MET A 68 16.47 11.04 26.63
CA MET A 68 15.25 10.81 25.86
C MET A 68 14.08 10.34 26.71
N HIS A 69 14.32 9.60 27.80
CA HIS A 69 13.28 9.21 28.76
C HIS A 69 12.51 10.39 29.37
N ARG A 70 13.11 11.58 29.42
CA ARG A 70 12.42 12.79 29.89
C ARG A 70 11.25 13.21 28.99
N PHE A 71 11.23 12.74 27.75
CA PHE A 71 10.25 13.13 26.73
C PHE A 71 9.28 12.02 26.35
N GLN A 72 9.68 10.77 26.49
CA GLN A 72 8.82 9.61 26.24
C GLN A 72 9.26 8.38 27.05
N PRO A 73 8.31 7.53 27.51
CA PRO A 73 8.61 6.40 28.41
C PRO A 73 9.50 5.31 27.79
N GLN A 74 9.39 5.10 26.48
CA GLN A 74 10.14 4.06 25.74
C GLN A 74 10.79 4.69 24.50
N PRO A 75 11.89 5.44 24.68
CA PRO A 75 12.55 6.06 23.55
C PRO A 75 13.35 5.05 22.75
N ARG A 76 13.26 5.14 21.43
CA ARG A 76 14.29 4.54 20.60
C ARG A 76 15.52 5.44 20.62
N VAL A 77 16.69 4.82 20.78
CA VAL A 77 17.99 5.55 20.85
C VAL A 77 19.04 4.90 19.94
N ASP A 78 18.58 4.03 19.05
CA ASP A 78 19.42 3.26 18.13
C ASP A 78 19.56 3.89 16.73
N GLN A 79 18.90 5.01 16.47
CA GLN A 79 18.83 5.62 15.14
C GLN A 79 20.21 5.94 14.55
N TYR A 80 21.11 6.50 15.37
CA TYR A 80 22.47 6.78 14.92
C TYR A 80 23.28 5.52 14.63
N ALA A 81 23.21 4.53 15.50
CA ALA A 81 23.87 3.25 15.29
C ALA A 81 23.38 2.55 14.02
N GLN A 82 22.06 2.55 13.79
CA GLN A 82 21.47 2.03 12.56
C GLN A 82 21.89 2.86 11.34
N TYR A 83 21.88 4.19 11.43
CA TYR A 83 22.29 5.06 10.33
C TYR A 83 23.72 4.73 9.87
N MET A 84 24.63 4.45 10.79
CA MET A 84 26.01 4.06 10.46
C MET A 84 26.12 2.71 9.72
N THR A 85 25.09 1.84 9.79
CA THR A 85 25.03 0.61 8.97
C THR A 85 24.60 0.89 7.53
N SER A 86 23.88 2.01 7.30
CA SER A 86 23.38 2.38 5.98
C SER A 86 24.49 2.84 5.04
N ILE A 87 24.19 2.83 3.74
CA ILE A 87 25.13 3.37 2.75
C ILE A 87 25.32 4.89 2.93
N HIS A 88 24.28 5.63 3.36
CA HIS A 88 24.38 7.06 3.65
C HIS A 88 25.37 7.32 4.79
N GLY A 89 25.24 6.60 5.89
CA GLY A 89 26.15 6.73 7.05
C GLY A 89 27.59 6.36 6.71
N LYS A 90 27.80 5.26 5.97
CA LYS A 90 29.13 4.84 5.50
C LYS A 90 29.78 5.88 4.61
N ARG A 91 29.04 6.51 3.68
CA ARG A 91 29.57 7.56 2.81
C ARG A 91 29.89 8.84 3.58
N ILE A 92 29.05 9.26 4.51
CA ILE A 92 29.36 10.39 5.43
C ILE A 92 30.63 10.10 6.23
N ALA A 93 30.78 8.88 6.74
CA ALA A 93 31.98 8.48 7.49
C ALA A 93 33.26 8.51 6.61
N SER A 94 33.13 8.24 5.31
CA SER A 94 34.23 8.35 4.33
C SER A 94 34.45 9.77 3.78
N GLY A 95 33.71 10.78 4.27
CA GLY A 95 33.89 12.18 3.86
C GLY A 95 33.01 12.64 2.69
N ASP A 96 32.08 11.83 2.18
CA ASP A 96 31.18 12.22 1.12
C ASP A 96 30.03 13.09 1.67
N ALA A 97 30.24 14.41 1.66
CA ALA A 97 29.27 15.39 2.13
C ALA A 97 27.98 15.49 1.27
N ALA A 98 27.89 14.82 0.13
CA ALA A 98 26.68 14.80 -0.69
C ALA A 98 25.72 13.66 -0.28
N ALA A 99 26.16 12.68 0.51
CA ALA A 99 25.30 11.66 1.06
C ALA A 99 24.28 12.24 2.05
N ALA A 100 23.11 11.61 2.16
CA ALA A 100 22.04 12.10 3.02
C ALA A 100 22.40 12.02 4.51
N VAL A 101 22.07 13.07 5.25
CA VAL A 101 22.18 13.16 6.72
C VAL A 101 20.81 13.36 7.35
N CYS A 102 20.74 13.36 8.67
CA CYS A 102 19.46 13.45 9.42
C CYS A 102 18.54 14.57 8.93
N THR A 103 19.12 15.73 8.66
CA THR A 103 18.36 16.93 8.26
C THR A 103 17.80 16.87 6.83
N ASP A 104 18.32 16.02 5.96
CA ASP A 104 17.79 15.88 4.59
C ASP A 104 16.44 15.19 4.59
N CYS A 105 16.20 14.33 5.58
CA CYS A 105 14.94 13.62 5.73
C CYS A 105 14.01 14.34 6.70
N HIS A 106 14.52 14.82 7.85
CA HIS A 106 13.70 15.36 8.93
C HIS A 106 13.54 16.89 8.93
N GLY A 107 14.33 17.59 8.11
CA GLY A 107 14.45 19.05 8.21
C GLY A 107 15.42 19.48 9.32
N THR A 108 15.52 20.80 9.54
CA THR A 108 16.46 21.39 10.50
C THR A 108 15.76 22.08 11.66
N HIS A 109 15.08 23.20 11.41
CA HIS A 109 14.43 24.05 12.41
C HIS A 109 12.89 23.97 12.36
N GLY A 110 12.33 23.02 11.65
CA GLY A 110 10.90 22.77 11.56
C GLY A 110 10.65 21.28 11.60
N VAL A 111 11.41 20.55 12.43
CA VAL A 111 11.29 19.09 12.56
C VAL A 111 9.91 18.73 13.09
N ARG A 112 9.19 17.90 12.34
CA ARG A 112 7.84 17.45 12.67
C ARG A 112 7.83 16.02 13.16
N ALA A 113 6.87 15.69 14.02
CA ALA A 113 6.65 14.30 14.41
C ALA A 113 6.34 13.44 13.17
N VAL A 114 6.79 12.18 13.16
CA VAL A 114 6.56 11.25 12.04
C VAL A 114 5.07 11.10 11.70
N LYS A 115 4.19 11.19 12.72
CA LYS A 115 2.72 11.09 12.54
C LYS A 115 2.08 12.37 11.98
N ASP A 116 2.80 13.49 11.95
CA ASP A 116 2.28 14.73 11.37
C ASP A 116 2.21 14.58 9.84
N PRO A 117 1.04 14.76 9.20
CA PRO A 117 0.90 14.64 7.75
C PRO A 117 1.78 15.62 6.95
N LEU A 118 2.26 16.69 7.60
CA LEU A 118 3.20 17.65 7.01
C LEU A 118 4.66 17.28 7.22
N SER A 119 4.96 16.21 7.98
CA SER A 119 6.33 15.73 8.17
C SER A 119 6.89 15.19 6.84
N PRO A 120 8.12 15.56 6.44
CA PRO A 120 8.76 14.99 5.25
C PRO A 120 8.95 13.47 5.34
N VAL A 121 8.93 12.90 6.55
CA VAL A 121 9.07 11.46 6.80
C VAL A 121 7.74 10.77 7.09
N HIS A 122 6.61 11.46 6.93
CA HIS A 122 5.29 10.83 6.93
C HIS A 122 5.17 9.86 5.75
N PRO A 123 4.53 8.67 5.91
CA PRO A 123 4.45 7.65 4.85
C PRO A 123 4.05 8.19 3.48
N LEU A 124 3.06 9.10 3.41
CA LEU A 124 2.61 9.73 2.16
C LEU A 124 3.62 10.70 1.54
N ARG A 125 4.55 11.25 2.31
CA ARG A 125 5.54 12.22 1.85
C ARG A 125 6.92 11.63 1.66
N LEU A 126 7.16 10.49 2.27
CA LEU A 126 8.47 9.84 2.27
C LEU A 126 8.98 9.52 0.85
N PRO A 127 8.15 9.08 -0.13
CA PRO A 127 8.60 8.87 -1.49
C PRO A 127 9.20 10.13 -2.13
N GLU A 128 8.57 11.29 -1.92
CA GLU A 128 9.09 12.58 -2.39
C GLU A 128 10.39 12.96 -1.68
N THR A 129 10.48 12.69 -0.40
CA THR A 129 11.69 12.97 0.39
C THR A 129 12.89 12.18 -0.12
N CYS A 130 12.72 10.89 -0.40
CA CYS A 130 13.75 10.07 -1.02
C CYS A 130 14.02 10.51 -2.47
N GLY A 131 12.96 10.81 -3.21
CA GLY A 131 13.01 11.19 -4.62
C GLY A 131 13.78 12.47 -4.89
N ARG A 132 13.87 13.41 -3.94
CA ARG A 132 14.65 14.64 -4.10
C ARG A 132 16.10 14.39 -4.54
N CYS A 133 16.67 13.28 -4.11
CA CYS A 133 18.01 12.85 -4.54
C CYS A 133 17.94 11.66 -5.49
N HIS A 134 17.15 10.62 -5.15
CA HIS A 134 17.10 9.38 -5.93
C HIS A 134 16.41 9.50 -7.29
N ALA A 135 15.67 10.57 -7.55
CA ALA A 135 15.13 10.88 -8.88
C ALA A 135 15.93 11.98 -9.62
N ASP A 136 17.03 12.46 -9.03
CA ASP A 136 17.90 13.47 -9.66
C ASP A 136 19.09 12.80 -10.38
N PRO A 137 19.13 12.82 -11.72
CA PRO A 137 20.22 12.21 -12.50
C PRO A 137 21.59 12.85 -12.21
N GLN A 138 21.65 14.14 -11.94
CA GLN A 138 22.91 14.83 -11.68
C GLN A 138 23.48 14.41 -10.31
N HIS A 139 22.62 14.33 -9.30
CA HIS A 139 23.02 13.88 -7.97
C HIS A 139 23.43 12.41 -7.95
N MET A 140 22.68 11.54 -8.66
CA MET A 140 22.92 10.10 -8.67
C MET A 140 24.03 9.64 -9.61
N ALA A 141 24.45 10.46 -10.59
CA ALA A 141 25.45 10.11 -11.61
C ALA A 141 26.74 9.52 -11.02
N LYS A 142 27.29 10.16 -9.99
CA LYS A 142 28.54 9.70 -9.34
C LYS A 142 28.40 8.38 -8.56
N TYR A 143 27.16 7.96 -8.30
CA TYR A 143 26.87 6.72 -7.56
C TYR A 143 26.50 5.56 -8.48
N GLY A 144 26.26 5.80 -9.76
CA GLY A 144 25.82 4.81 -10.73
C GLY A 144 24.43 4.21 -10.40
N ILE A 145 23.58 4.99 -9.71
CA ILE A 145 22.23 4.54 -9.31
C ILE A 145 21.22 5.04 -10.32
N PRO A 146 20.36 4.17 -10.90
CA PRO A 146 19.23 4.59 -11.72
C PRO A 146 18.32 5.59 -11.01
N THR A 147 17.58 6.42 -11.74
CA THR A 147 16.75 7.49 -11.17
C THR A 147 15.27 7.34 -11.46
N ASN A 148 14.86 6.15 -11.88
CA ASN A 148 13.48 5.83 -12.24
C ASN A 148 12.67 5.21 -11.09
N GLN A 149 13.26 4.91 -9.93
CA GLN A 149 12.64 4.17 -8.84
C GLN A 149 11.34 4.83 -8.34
N LEU A 150 11.34 6.16 -8.16
CA LEU A 150 10.14 6.88 -7.73
C LEU A 150 9.02 6.80 -8.78
N ALA A 151 9.38 6.97 -10.06
CA ALA A 151 8.42 6.89 -11.17
C ALA A 151 7.83 5.47 -11.31
N GLU A 152 8.64 4.43 -11.08
CA GLU A 152 8.18 3.04 -11.06
C GLU A 152 7.33 2.74 -9.84
N PHE A 153 7.74 3.17 -8.65
CA PHE A 153 6.97 2.98 -7.43
C PHE A 153 5.56 3.58 -7.53
N ARG A 154 5.42 4.73 -8.17
CA ARG A 154 4.12 5.37 -8.43
C ARG A 154 3.18 4.56 -9.32
N LYS A 155 3.68 3.57 -10.06
CA LYS A 155 2.88 2.62 -10.85
C LYS A 155 2.45 1.40 -10.04
N SER A 156 3.00 1.20 -8.84
CA SER A 156 2.80 0.00 -8.04
C SER A 156 1.44 -0.05 -7.34
N VAL A 157 0.99 -1.26 -7.03
CA VAL A 157 -0.18 -1.48 -6.16
C VAL A 157 0.02 -0.94 -4.75
N HIS A 158 1.26 -0.86 -4.28
CA HIS A 158 1.59 -0.31 -2.98
C HIS A 158 1.36 1.21 -2.94
N TRP A 159 1.79 1.93 -3.98
CA TRP A 159 1.49 3.36 -4.12
C TRP A 159 -0.01 3.62 -4.27
N GLU A 160 -0.70 2.81 -5.07
CA GLU A 160 -2.17 2.91 -5.20
C GLU A 160 -2.87 2.75 -3.84
N ALA A 161 -2.43 1.79 -3.02
CA ALA A 161 -2.97 1.60 -1.68
C ALA A 161 -2.68 2.80 -0.76
N LEU A 162 -1.43 3.25 -0.76
CA LEU A 162 -0.97 4.34 0.10
C LEU A 162 -1.65 5.68 -0.27
N GLU A 163 -1.62 6.07 -1.55
CA GLU A 163 -2.09 7.38 -2.00
C GLU A 163 -3.60 7.44 -2.20
N LYS A 164 -4.17 6.50 -3.00
CA LYS A 164 -5.58 6.59 -3.41
C LYS A 164 -6.55 6.08 -2.37
N ARG A 165 -6.12 5.08 -1.58
CA ARG A 165 -6.97 4.52 -0.52
C ARG A 165 -6.64 5.05 0.86
N GLY A 166 -5.56 5.82 1.02
CA GLY A 166 -5.12 6.34 2.30
C GLY A 166 -4.66 5.26 3.28
N ASP A 167 -4.30 4.07 2.77
CA ASP A 167 -3.87 2.95 3.58
C ASP A 167 -2.43 3.14 4.04
N LEU A 168 -2.24 3.68 5.24
CA LEU A 168 -0.93 3.93 5.83
C LEU A 168 -0.19 2.64 6.23
N SER A 169 -0.82 1.46 6.15
CA SER A 169 -0.15 0.17 6.33
C SER A 169 0.55 -0.28 5.05
N ALA A 170 0.20 0.29 3.89
CA ALA A 170 0.89 0.02 2.65
C ALA A 170 2.35 0.50 2.70
N PRO A 171 3.29 -0.29 2.15
CA PRO A 171 4.70 0.03 2.24
C PRO A 171 5.08 1.28 1.42
N SER A 172 6.01 2.06 1.97
CA SER A 172 6.73 3.12 1.29
C SER A 172 8.21 2.74 1.11
N CYS A 173 9.04 3.65 0.63
CA CYS A 173 10.47 3.40 0.42
C CYS A 173 11.17 2.80 1.65
N ALA A 174 10.93 3.39 2.83
CA ALA A 174 11.57 2.95 4.07
C ALA A 174 11.08 1.59 4.57
N SER A 175 9.91 1.14 4.18
CA SER A 175 9.39 -0.18 4.56
C SER A 175 10.20 -1.31 3.92
N CYS A 176 10.73 -1.07 2.71
CA CYS A 176 11.56 -2.03 1.99
C CYS A 176 13.07 -1.80 2.20
N HIS A 177 13.51 -0.53 2.24
CA HIS A 177 14.94 -0.18 2.30
C HIS A 177 15.43 0.16 3.71
N GLY A 178 14.56 0.12 4.73
CA GLY A 178 14.86 0.64 6.04
C GLY A 178 14.77 2.16 6.09
N ASN A 179 14.69 2.70 7.30
CA ASN A 179 14.65 4.15 7.52
C ASN A 179 16.01 4.71 7.94
N HIS A 180 16.57 4.23 9.06
CA HIS A 180 17.89 4.62 9.52
C HIS A 180 18.96 3.61 9.12
N GLY A 181 18.65 2.30 9.16
CA GLY A 181 19.60 1.23 8.82
C GLY A 181 19.62 0.86 7.35
N ALA A 182 20.53 -0.06 7.00
CA ALA A 182 20.67 -0.58 5.64
C ALA A 182 19.50 -1.44 5.18
N THR A 183 18.77 -2.03 6.14
CA THR A 183 17.56 -2.84 5.93
C THR A 183 16.58 -2.57 7.07
N PRO A 184 15.30 -2.91 6.94
CA PRO A 184 14.37 -2.88 8.07
C PRO A 184 14.84 -3.78 9.21
N PRO A 185 14.48 -3.47 10.46
CA PRO A 185 14.82 -4.34 11.60
C PRO A 185 14.26 -5.76 11.41
N GLY A 186 15.08 -6.76 11.73
CA GLY A 186 14.71 -8.17 11.61
C GLY A 186 14.76 -8.76 10.20
N VAL A 187 15.18 -7.98 9.20
CA VAL A 187 15.33 -8.43 7.81
C VAL A 187 16.80 -8.51 7.42
N ALA A 188 17.24 -9.66 6.96
CA ALA A 188 18.65 -9.89 6.62
C ALA A 188 19.09 -9.13 5.35
N THR A 189 18.20 -9.05 4.36
CA THR A 189 18.44 -8.35 3.08
C THR A 189 17.16 -7.73 2.56
N VAL A 190 17.25 -6.71 1.69
CA VAL A 190 16.10 -6.12 1.03
C VAL A 190 15.31 -7.15 0.19
N ALA A 191 16.00 -8.16 -0.35
CA ALA A 191 15.37 -9.24 -1.11
C ALA A 191 14.37 -10.07 -0.28
N ALA A 192 14.57 -10.16 1.04
CA ALA A 192 13.72 -10.91 1.95
C ALA A 192 12.57 -10.10 2.56
N VAL A 193 12.48 -8.79 2.25
CA VAL A 193 11.51 -7.89 2.90
C VAL A 193 10.05 -8.22 2.58
N CYS A 194 9.77 -8.74 1.38
CA CYS A 194 8.40 -9.02 0.93
C CYS A 194 7.67 -9.96 1.89
N GLY A 195 8.35 -10.98 2.40
CA GLY A 195 7.82 -11.98 3.33
C GLY A 195 7.44 -11.43 4.70
N THR A 196 7.87 -10.23 5.08
CA THR A 196 7.47 -9.62 6.36
C THR A 196 5.98 -9.24 6.40
N CYS A 197 5.38 -8.96 5.25
CA CYS A 197 3.96 -8.68 5.08
C CYS A 197 3.25 -9.82 4.34
N HIS A 198 3.88 -10.39 3.29
CA HIS A 198 3.34 -11.47 2.47
C HIS A 198 3.76 -12.85 2.98
N VAL A 199 3.49 -13.10 4.28
CA VAL A 199 4.00 -14.28 5.02
C VAL A 199 3.60 -15.60 4.36
N LEU A 200 2.30 -15.75 4.01
CA LEU A 200 1.81 -17.02 3.43
C LEU A 200 2.42 -17.30 2.05
N MET A 201 2.52 -16.28 1.19
CA MET A 201 3.18 -16.41 -0.12
C MET A 201 4.66 -16.80 0.04
N GLN A 202 5.35 -16.19 1.02
CA GLN A 202 6.73 -16.55 1.34
C GLN A 202 6.83 -18.02 1.78
N GLN A 203 5.96 -18.47 2.67
CA GLN A 203 5.96 -19.87 3.14
C GLN A 203 5.70 -20.90 2.01
N LEU A 204 4.79 -20.57 1.08
CA LEU A 204 4.52 -21.41 -0.09
C LEU A 204 5.71 -21.43 -1.03
N TYR A 205 6.28 -20.26 -1.33
CA TYR A 205 7.48 -20.13 -2.15
C TYR A 205 8.68 -20.89 -1.55
N ASP A 206 8.91 -20.78 -0.25
CA ASP A 206 10.03 -21.46 0.45
C ASP A 206 9.97 -22.98 0.33
N LYS A 207 8.76 -23.55 0.19
CA LYS A 207 8.54 -24.99 -0.02
C LYS A 207 8.46 -25.38 -1.51
N SER A 208 8.51 -24.43 -2.42
CA SER A 208 8.33 -24.65 -3.84
C SER A 208 9.63 -25.13 -4.51
N PRO A 209 9.54 -25.78 -5.69
CA PRO A 209 10.71 -26.17 -6.45
C PRO A 209 11.54 -24.98 -6.97
N HIS A 210 11.00 -23.78 -7.01
CA HIS A 210 11.71 -22.58 -7.47
C HIS A 210 12.70 -22.05 -6.42
N ARG A 211 12.45 -22.25 -5.12
CA ARG A 211 13.32 -21.72 -4.07
C ARG A 211 14.77 -22.13 -4.23
N PRO A 212 15.14 -23.42 -4.29
CA PRO A 212 16.53 -23.81 -4.42
C PRO A 212 17.17 -23.36 -5.74
N VAL A 213 16.37 -23.28 -6.81
CA VAL A 213 16.87 -22.82 -8.13
C VAL A 213 17.24 -21.34 -8.08
N PHE A 214 16.38 -20.51 -7.55
CA PHE A 214 16.64 -19.06 -7.44
C PHE A 214 17.74 -18.73 -6.46
N ASP A 215 17.86 -19.48 -5.35
CA ASP A 215 18.98 -19.34 -4.43
C ASP A 215 20.33 -19.68 -5.12
N ALA A 216 20.37 -20.75 -5.91
CA ALA A 216 21.56 -21.12 -6.68
C ALA A 216 21.93 -20.08 -7.77
N MET A 217 20.93 -19.42 -8.33
CA MET A 217 21.13 -18.33 -9.30
C MET A 217 21.46 -16.97 -8.65
N GLY A 218 21.41 -16.85 -7.32
CA GLY A 218 21.53 -15.58 -6.61
C GLY A 218 20.37 -14.60 -6.91
N ALA A 219 19.22 -15.12 -7.35
CA ALA A 219 18.08 -14.32 -7.74
C ALA A 219 17.17 -14.00 -6.55
N ALA A 220 16.66 -12.77 -6.51
CA ALA A 220 15.68 -12.33 -5.51
C ALA A 220 14.30 -12.90 -5.85
N GLY A 221 13.95 -14.07 -5.30
CA GLY A 221 12.80 -14.90 -5.68
C GLY A 221 11.51 -14.16 -6.04
N CYS A 222 10.96 -13.37 -5.11
CA CYS A 222 9.72 -12.62 -5.37
C CYS A 222 9.87 -11.61 -6.53
N VAL A 223 11.00 -10.92 -6.58
CA VAL A 223 11.29 -9.86 -7.57
C VAL A 223 11.40 -10.40 -9.00
N VAL A 224 11.81 -11.64 -9.18
CA VAL A 224 11.91 -12.29 -10.51
C VAL A 224 10.57 -12.27 -11.23
N CYS A 225 9.47 -12.47 -10.49
CA CYS A 225 8.11 -12.51 -11.05
C CYS A 225 7.35 -11.20 -10.90
N HIS A 226 7.57 -10.47 -9.80
CA HIS A 226 6.75 -9.30 -9.45
C HIS A 226 7.44 -7.96 -9.64
N SER A 227 8.73 -7.95 -10.08
CA SER A 227 9.54 -6.72 -10.08
C SER A 227 9.76 -6.19 -8.63
N ASN A 228 10.39 -5.02 -8.50
CA ASN A 228 10.72 -4.42 -7.19
C ASN A 228 9.98 -3.09 -6.95
N HIS A 229 10.19 -2.06 -7.76
CA HIS A 229 9.54 -0.76 -7.57
C HIS A 229 8.17 -0.68 -8.27
N ALA A 230 8.07 -1.16 -9.51
CA ALA A 230 6.81 -1.25 -10.24
C ALA A 230 6.11 -2.59 -9.97
N VAL A 231 5.76 -2.86 -8.72
CA VAL A 231 4.98 -4.06 -8.35
C VAL A 231 3.55 -3.87 -8.85
N LEU A 232 3.24 -4.44 -10.01
CA LEU A 232 1.95 -4.26 -10.66
C LEU A 232 0.88 -5.20 -10.08
N ARG A 233 -0.38 -4.86 -10.35
CA ARG A 233 -1.52 -5.71 -9.99
C ARG A 233 -1.41 -7.05 -10.70
N THR A 234 -1.54 -8.12 -9.93
CA THR A 234 -1.50 -9.49 -10.49
C THR A 234 -2.75 -9.77 -11.31
N SER A 235 -2.57 -10.52 -12.42
CA SER A 235 -3.65 -10.99 -13.27
C SER A 235 -3.35 -12.42 -13.75
N PRO A 236 -4.35 -13.19 -14.24
CA PRO A 236 -4.12 -14.50 -14.84
C PRO A 236 -3.15 -14.46 -16.03
N ALA A 237 -3.06 -13.32 -16.74
CA ALA A 237 -2.14 -13.13 -17.85
C ALA A 237 -0.65 -13.20 -17.43
N MET A 238 -0.34 -13.01 -16.14
CA MET A 238 1.02 -13.24 -15.63
C MET A 238 1.45 -14.71 -15.68
N LEU A 239 0.49 -15.65 -15.71
CA LEU A 239 0.77 -17.09 -15.69
C LEU A 239 0.90 -17.69 -17.08
N ALA A 240 0.07 -17.24 -18.03
CA ALA A 240 0.06 -17.78 -19.39
C ALA A 240 -0.15 -16.65 -20.41
N GLY A 241 0.48 -16.80 -21.57
CA GLY A 241 0.44 -15.84 -22.68
C GLY A 241 1.82 -15.32 -23.05
N PRO A 242 1.91 -14.47 -24.08
CA PRO A 242 3.19 -13.99 -24.62
C PRO A 242 4.03 -13.18 -23.62
N GLU A 243 3.37 -12.47 -22.71
CA GLU A 243 4.00 -11.61 -21.71
C GLU A 243 4.01 -12.23 -20.30
N ALA A 244 3.63 -13.51 -20.19
CA ALA A 244 3.59 -14.21 -18.91
C ALA A 244 4.99 -14.31 -18.29
N VAL A 245 5.07 -14.11 -16.97
CA VAL A 245 6.37 -14.19 -16.26
C VAL A 245 6.95 -15.59 -16.31
N CYS A 246 6.10 -16.61 -16.34
CA CYS A 246 6.50 -18.02 -16.44
C CYS A 246 7.19 -18.34 -17.76
N SER A 247 6.77 -17.74 -18.87
CA SER A 247 7.32 -17.98 -20.21
C SER A 247 8.74 -17.44 -20.40
N ARG A 248 9.27 -16.68 -19.45
CA ARG A 248 10.67 -16.26 -19.47
C ARG A 248 11.66 -17.43 -19.27
N CYS A 249 11.20 -18.52 -18.66
CA CYS A 249 12.03 -19.69 -18.32
C CYS A 249 11.39 -21.00 -18.78
N HIS A 250 10.08 -21.05 -19.00
CA HIS A 250 9.33 -22.26 -19.36
C HIS A 250 8.69 -22.12 -20.73
N ASP A 251 9.00 -23.05 -21.64
CA ASP A 251 8.28 -23.16 -22.90
C ASP A 251 6.82 -23.57 -22.63
N ALA A 252 5.90 -23.15 -23.49
CA ALA A 252 4.46 -23.41 -23.35
C ALA A 252 4.09 -24.89 -23.25
N THR A 253 4.91 -25.79 -23.88
CA THR A 253 4.72 -27.23 -23.88
C THR A 253 5.46 -27.96 -22.78
N SER A 254 6.31 -27.27 -22.02
CA SER A 254 7.02 -27.83 -20.87
C SER A 254 6.05 -28.09 -19.70
N ALA A 255 6.43 -28.96 -18.77
CA ALA A 255 5.63 -29.22 -17.57
C ALA A 255 5.31 -27.95 -16.78
N GLY A 256 6.29 -27.03 -16.65
CA GLY A 256 6.12 -25.74 -15.98
C GLY A 256 5.18 -24.80 -16.74
N GLY A 257 5.28 -24.74 -18.08
CA GLY A 257 4.40 -23.93 -18.92
C GLY A 257 2.96 -24.43 -18.90
N LEU A 258 2.75 -25.76 -18.98
CA LEU A 258 1.43 -26.38 -18.88
C LEU A 258 0.80 -26.14 -17.50
N ALA A 259 1.57 -26.31 -16.42
CA ALA A 259 1.11 -26.03 -15.05
C ALA A 259 0.68 -24.56 -14.88
N ALA A 260 1.48 -23.62 -15.38
CA ALA A 260 1.17 -22.20 -15.34
C ALA A 260 -0.11 -21.86 -16.12
N ALA A 261 -0.26 -22.43 -17.32
CA ALA A 261 -1.46 -22.26 -18.15
C ALA A 261 -2.72 -22.82 -17.46
N GLN A 262 -2.62 -24.01 -16.84
CA GLN A 262 -3.71 -24.60 -16.09
C GLN A 262 -4.13 -23.73 -14.89
N MET A 263 -3.19 -23.29 -14.07
CA MET A 263 -3.46 -22.39 -12.93
C MET A 263 -4.13 -21.08 -13.39
N GLY A 264 -3.60 -20.49 -14.47
CA GLY A 264 -4.15 -19.28 -15.06
C GLY A 264 -5.58 -19.43 -15.52
N ALA A 265 -5.89 -20.54 -16.26
CA ALA A 265 -7.23 -20.85 -16.74
C ALA A 265 -8.23 -21.10 -15.60
N SER A 266 -7.83 -21.83 -14.55
CA SER A 266 -8.68 -22.08 -13.37
C SER A 266 -9.03 -20.79 -12.65
N ILE A 267 -8.06 -19.91 -12.38
CA ILE A 267 -8.27 -18.61 -11.75
C ILE A 267 -9.16 -17.71 -12.62
N GLN A 268 -8.93 -17.68 -13.93
CA GLN A 268 -9.75 -16.91 -14.87
C GLN A 268 -11.21 -17.36 -14.85
N LYS A 269 -11.46 -18.68 -14.89
CA LYS A 269 -12.80 -19.26 -14.81
C LYS A 269 -13.56 -18.82 -13.56
N LEU A 270 -12.92 -18.87 -12.39
CA LEU A 270 -13.53 -18.39 -11.14
C LEU A 270 -13.81 -16.89 -11.17
N ASN A 271 -12.86 -16.09 -11.64
CA ASN A 271 -13.02 -14.64 -11.75
C ASN A 271 -14.21 -14.27 -12.66
N GLU A 272 -14.36 -14.94 -13.78
CA GLU A 272 -15.49 -14.73 -14.69
C GLU A 272 -16.83 -15.17 -14.08
N ALA A 273 -16.86 -16.32 -13.39
CA ALA A 273 -18.06 -16.79 -12.70
C ALA A 273 -18.51 -15.81 -11.61
N LEU A 274 -17.59 -15.33 -10.81
CA LEU A 274 -17.85 -14.32 -9.77
C LEU A 274 -18.38 -13.01 -10.36
N ASN A 275 -17.78 -12.55 -11.47
CA ASN A 275 -18.24 -11.32 -12.13
C ASN A 275 -19.65 -11.48 -12.71
N ARG A 276 -19.97 -12.63 -13.32
CA ARG A 276 -21.35 -12.92 -13.80
C ARG A 276 -22.35 -12.95 -12.65
N SER A 277 -22.00 -13.58 -11.53
CA SER A 277 -22.86 -13.61 -10.34
C SER A 277 -23.14 -12.19 -9.81
N ARG A 278 -22.10 -11.40 -9.66
CA ARG A 278 -22.24 -10.00 -9.20
C ARG A 278 -23.09 -9.14 -10.14
N SER A 279 -22.94 -9.34 -11.45
CA SER A 279 -23.72 -8.60 -12.45
C SER A 279 -25.21 -8.89 -12.34
N ILE A 280 -25.64 -10.16 -12.30
CA ILE A 280 -27.05 -10.51 -12.19
C ILE A 280 -27.67 -10.10 -10.85
N LEU A 281 -26.92 -10.16 -9.76
CA LEU A 281 -27.36 -9.71 -8.45
C LEU A 281 -27.54 -8.18 -8.39
N ASP A 282 -26.64 -7.43 -9.02
CA ASP A 282 -26.73 -5.97 -9.14
C ASP A 282 -27.99 -5.58 -9.97
N GLU A 283 -28.24 -6.29 -11.09
CA GLU A 283 -29.44 -6.09 -11.88
C GLU A 283 -30.72 -6.40 -11.10
N ALA A 284 -30.73 -7.50 -10.32
CA ALA A 284 -31.87 -7.87 -9.47
C ALA A 284 -32.10 -6.84 -8.36
N SER A 285 -31.04 -6.39 -7.71
CA SER A 285 -31.10 -5.34 -6.67
C SER A 285 -31.64 -4.03 -7.22
N LYS A 286 -31.14 -3.58 -8.37
CA LYS A 286 -31.64 -2.37 -9.07
C LYS A 286 -33.11 -2.50 -9.51
N ALA A 287 -33.57 -3.72 -9.75
CA ALA A 287 -34.97 -4.03 -10.06
C ALA A 287 -35.88 -4.09 -8.82
N GLY A 288 -35.34 -3.81 -7.62
CA GLY A 288 -36.08 -3.83 -6.35
C GLY A 288 -36.31 -5.22 -5.76
N MET A 289 -35.51 -6.22 -6.19
CA MET A 289 -35.59 -7.57 -5.66
C MET A 289 -34.67 -7.72 -4.45
N GLU A 290 -35.10 -8.50 -3.46
CA GLU A 290 -34.29 -8.81 -2.29
C GLU A 290 -33.26 -9.89 -2.62
N VAL A 291 -31.98 -9.52 -2.60
CA VAL A 291 -30.82 -10.39 -2.91
C VAL A 291 -29.63 -10.15 -1.97
N SER A 292 -29.84 -9.44 -0.86
CA SER A 292 -28.75 -9.02 0.05
C SER A 292 -27.93 -10.19 0.58
N GLU A 293 -28.56 -11.32 0.90
CA GLU A 293 -27.86 -12.52 1.35
C GLU A 293 -26.95 -13.08 0.27
N ALA A 294 -27.46 -13.20 -0.96
CA ALA A 294 -26.66 -13.69 -2.09
C ALA A 294 -25.50 -12.74 -2.41
N VAL A 295 -25.73 -11.42 -2.33
CA VAL A 295 -24.65 -10.41 -2.49
C VAL A 295 -23.58 -10.62 -1.43
N MET A 296 -23.93 -10.79 -0.16
CA MET A 296 -22.96 -11.04 0.91
C MET A 296 -22.17 -12.33 0.66
N ARG A 297 -22.83 -13.41 0.22
CA ARG A 297 -22.18 -14.68 -0.08
C ARG A 297 -21.21 -14.60 -1.26
N THR A 298 -21.31 -13.60 -2.17
CA THR A 298 -20.27 -13.41 -3.20
C THR A 298 -18.89 -13.11 -2.61
N ASN A 299 -18.82 -12.67 -1.33
CA ASN A 299 -17.54 -12.46 -0.67
C ASN A 299 -16.80 -13.78 -0.40
N ASP A 300 -17.52 -14.89 -0.17
CA ASP A 300 -16.91 -16.22 0.00
C ASP A 300 -16.22 -16.67 -1.30
N ALA A 301 -16.86 -16.43 -2.46
CA ALA A 301 -16.25 -16.71 -3.77
C ALA A 301 -15.07 -15.76 -4.06
N ALA A 302 -15.14 -14.50 -3.60
CA ALA A 302 -14.02 -13.57 -3.71
C ALA A 302 -12.84 -13.98 -2.82
N GLU A 303 -13.11 -14.46 -1.61
CA GLU A 303 -12.08 -15.00 -0.73
C GLU A 303 -11.42 -16.25 -1.34
N ALA A 304 -12.22 -17.16 -1.91
CA ALA A 304 -11.71 -18.33 -2.63
C ALA A 304 -10.81 -17.93 -3.81
N LEU A 305 -11.15 -16.87 -4.54
CA LEU A 305 -10.32 -16.32 -5.60
C LEU A 305 -8.98 -15.77 -5.06
N VAL A 306 -8.99 -15.13 -3.89
CA VAL A 306 -7.77 -14.67 -3.22
C VAL A 306 -6.92 -15.87 -2.80
N LYS A 307 -7.52 -16.91 -2.19
CA LYS A 307 -6.83 -18.15 -1.81
C LYS A 307 -6.19 -18.84 -3.01
N ALA A 308 -6.91 -18.93 -4.16
CA ALA A 308 -6.38 -19.49 -5.39
C ALA A 308 -5.15 -18.71 -5.90
N ARG A 309 -5.20 -17.37 -5.88
CA ARG A 309 -4.06 -16.52 -6.26
C ARG A 309 -2.86 -16.67 -5.33
N VAL A 310 -3.10 -16.84 -4.04
CA VAL A 310 -2.04 -17.12 -3.06
C VAL A 310 -1.43 -18.51 -3.33
N ALA A 311 -2.25 -19.53 -3.61
CA ALA A 311 -1.81 -20.89 -3.84
C ALA A 311 -0.90 -21.06 -5.08
N VAL A 312 -0.92 -20.11 -6.02
CA VAL A 312 0.02 -20.06 -7.16
C VAL A 312 1.48 -20.17 -6.71
N HIS A 313 1.82 -19.61 -5.53
CA HIS A 313 3.18 -19.63 -5.00
C HIS A 313 3.68 -21.00 -4.55
N ALA A 314 2.80 -22.01 -4.50
CA ALA A 314 3.19 -23.42 -4.38
C ALA A 314 3.69 -24.02 -5.70
N PHE A 315 3.38 -23.38 -6.84
CA PHE A 315 3.65 -23.83 -8.21
C PHE A 315 3.06 -25.24 -8.50
N ASP A 316 1.95 -25.57 -7.84
CA ASP A 316 1.21 -26.82 -7.99
C ASP A 316 -0.24 -26.52 -8.44
N PRO A 317 -0.65 -26.94 -9.65
CA PRO A 317 -2.03 -26.76 -10.11
C PRO A 317 -3.08 -27.33 -9.16
N LYS A 318 -2.80 -28.43 -8.45
CA LYS A 318 -3.75 -29.03 -7.49
C LYS A 318 -4.02 -28.13 -6.30
N ALA A 319 -3.00 -27.40 -5.82
CA ALA A 319 -3.15 -26.44 -4.75
C ALA A 319 -4.05 -25.25 -5.13
N VAL A 320 -4.04 -24.86 -6.41
CA VAL A 320 -4.90 -23.80 -6.97
C VAL A 320 -6.32 -24.30 -7.21
N GLU A 321 -6.47 -25.55 -7.68
CA GLU A 321 -7.76 -26.12 -8.08
C GLU A 321 -8.74 -26.21 -6.92
N GLN A 322 -8.28 -26.58 -5.70
CA GLN A 322 -9.16 -26.72 -4.55
C GLN A 322 -9.95 -25.44 -4.24
N PRO A 323 -9.32 -24.28 -3.95
CA PRO A 323 -10.06 -23.04 -3.68
C PRO A 323 -10.86 -22.56 -4.91
N VAL A 324 -10.43 -22.88 -6.13
CA VAL A 324 -11.20 -22.55 -7.34
C VAL A 324 -12.53 -23.30 -7.36
N GLN A 325 -12.56 -24.60 -7.08
CA GLN A 325 -13.79 -25.39 -7.06
C GLN A 325 -14.75 -24.90 -5.96
N GLU A 326 -14.24 -24.60 -4.78
CA GLU A 326 -15.03 -24.02 -3.68
C GLU A 326 -15.68 -22.69 -4.13
N GLY A 327 -14.90 -21.79 -4.72
CA GLY A 327 -15.40 -20.51 -5.20
C GLY A 327 -16.38 -20.60 -6.36
N LEU A 328 -16.18 -21.56 -7.28
CA LEU A 328 -17.10 -21.81 -8.40
C LEU A 328 -18.47 -22.31 -7.92
N ALA A 329 -18.50 -23.17 -6.89
CA ALA A 329 -19.76 -23.62 -6.30
C ALA A 329 -20.56 -22.45 -5.72
N VAL A 330 -19.92 -21.58 -4.94
CA VAL A 330 -20.55 -20.37 -4.37
C VAL A 330 -20.99 -19.41 -5.47
N ALA A 331 -20.16 -19.18 -6.48
CA ALA A 331 -20.49 -18.28 -7.58
C ALA A 331 -21.68 -18.81 -8.42
N ALA A 332 -21.80 -20.11 -8.59
CA ALA A 332 -22.95 -20.73 -9.26
C ALA A 332 -24.25 -20.58 -8.47
N GLU A 333 -24.20 -20.83 -7.16
CA GLU A 333 -25.35 -20.68 -6.26
C GLU A 333 -25.84 -19.20 -6.22
N THR A 334 -24.93 -18.26 -6.03
CA THR A 334 -25.28 -16.83 -5.99
C THR A 334 -25.74 -16.30 -7.32
N TYR A 335 -25.22 -16.82 -8.44
CA TYR A 335 -25.74 -16.52 -9.77
C TYR A 335 -27.18 -17.01 -9.93
N GLN A 336 -27.47 -18.25 -9.50
CA GLN A 336 -28.80 -18.83 -9.59
C GLN A 336 -29.81 -18.02 -8.74
N ALA A 337 -29.44 -17.56 -7.55
CA ALA A 337 -30.27 -16.70 -6.72
C ALA A 337 -30.65 -15.40 -7.44
N GLY A 338 -29.70 -14.79 -8.16
CA GLY A 338 -29.97 -13.63 -9.01
C GLY A 338 -30.95 -13.91 -10.14
N VAL A 339 -30.76 -15.04 -10.84
CA VAL A 339 -31.67 -15.48 -11.92
C VAL A 339 -33.09 -15.71 -11.39
N ASP A 340 -33.23 -16.36 -10.24
CA ASP A 340 -34.54 -16.64 -9.63
C ASP A 340 -35.22 -15.36 -9.14
N ALA A 341 -34.48 -14.42 -8.60
CA ALA A 341 -35.00 -13.07 -8.27
C ALA A 341 -35.53 -12.34 -9.51
N MET A 342 -34.81 -12.39 -10.62
CA MET A 342 -35.27 -11.76 -11.88
C MET A 342 -36.52 -12.46 -12.45
N ARG A 343 -36.63 -13.77 -12.35
CA ARG A 343 -37.84 -14.52 -12.73
C ARG A 343 -39.02 -14.15 -11.84
N GLU A 344 -38.81 -14.01 -10.56
CA GLU A 344 -39.86 -13.59 -9.61
C GLU A 344 -40.32 -12.16 -9.91
N ARG A 345 -39.42 -11.24 -10.22
CA ARG A 345 -39.80 -9.89 -10.70
C ARG A 345 -40.74 -9.96 -11.88
N ASP A 346 -40.45 -10.79 -12.89
CA ASP A 346 -41.26 -10.88 -14.09
C ASP A 346 -42.63 -11.48 -13.81
N ARG A 347 -42.72 -12.48 -12.92
CA ARG A 347 -43.97 -13.03 -12.43
C ARG A 347 -44.82 -11.97 -11.73
N ARG A 348 -44.24 -11.15 -10.84
CA ARG A 348 -44.91 -10.05 -10.15
C ARG A 348 -45.42 -8.99 -11.12
N ARG A 349 -44.65 -8.63 -12.15
CA ARG A 349 -45.06 -7.69 -13.19
C ARG A 349 -46.25 -8.20 -13.98
N ILE A 350 -46.24 -9.48 -14.38
CA ILE A 350 -47.36 -10.10 -15.09
C ILE A 350 -48.61 -10.09 -14.18
N GLY A 351 -48.48 -10.52 -12.92
CA GLY A 351 -49.56 -10.52 -11.95
C GLY A 351 -50.17 -9.15 -11.72
N LEU A 352 -49.34 -8.11 -11.60
CA LEU A 352 -49.78 -6.73 -11.51
C LEU A 352 -50.57 -6.29 -12.76
N GLY A 353 -50.09 -6.64 -13.97
CA GLY A 353 -50.78 -6.34 -15.22
C GLY A 353 -52.17 -6.97 -15.25
N VAL A 354 -52.30 -8.24 -14.89
CA VAL A 354 -53.58 -8.95 -14.81
C VAL A 354 -54.52 -8.30 -13.80
N SER A 355 -54.03 -7.93 -12.63
CA SER A 355 -54.79 -7.24 -11.59
C SER A 355 -55.30 -5.87 -12.04
N LEU A 356 -54.46 -5.10 -12.74
CA LEU A 356 -54.85 -3.80 -13.29
C LEU A 356 -55.95 -3.93 -14.35
N ILE A 357 -55.87 -4.92 -15.22
CA ILE A 357 -56.91 -5.18 -16.23
C ILE A 357 -58.25 -5.51 -15.52
N ALA A 358 -58.25 -6.38 -14.50
CA ALA A 358 -59.46 -6.72 -13.74
C ALA A 358 -60.07 -5.47 -13.06
N ILE A 359 -59.23 -4.63 -12.45
CA ILE A 359 -59.65 -3.35 -11.82
C ILE A 359 -60.30 -2.42 -12.88
N LEU A 360 -59.67 -2.26 -14.04
CA LEU A 360 -60.19 -1.40 -15.11
C LEU A 360 -61.52 -1.88 -15.64
N ILE A 361 -61.70 -3.20 -15.81
CA ILE A 361 -63.00 -3.79 -16.25
C ILE A 361 -64.06 -3.52 -15.20
N THR A 362 -63.74 -3.73 -13.90
CA THR A 362 -64.70 -3.45 -12.80
C THR A 362 -65.08 -1.98 -12.76
N MET A 363 -64.11 -1.07 -12.88
CA MET A 363 -64.37 0.38 -12.91
C MET A 363 -65.24 0.79 -14.09
N ALA A 364 -64.99 0.26 -15.27
CA ALA A 364 -65.81 0.50 -16.46
C ALA A 364 -67.25 -0.01 -16.27
N GLY A 365 -67.42 -1.21 -15.73
CA GLY A 365 -68.74 -1.77 -15.39
C GLY A 365 -69.54 -0.90 -14.41
N LEU A 366 -68.90 -0.46 -13.34
CA LEU A 366 -69.47 0.45 -12.36
C LEU A 366 -69.86 1.78 -12.98
N TRP A 367 -69.01 2.39 -13.80
CA TRP A 367 -69.27 3.64 -14.50
C TRP A 367 -70.46 3.54 -15.44
N PHE A 368 -70.59 2.47 -16.21
CA PHE A 368 -71.75 2.21 -17.05
C PHE A 368 -73.01 2.03 -16.21
N THR A 369 -72.97 1.33 -15.09
CA THR A 369 -74.12 1.15 -14.20
C THR A 369 -74.59 2.47 -13.59
N ILE A 370 -73.66 3.28 -13.11
CA ILE A 370 -73.95 4.62 -12.55
C ILE A 370 -74.64 5.51 -13.64
N ARG A 371 -74.05 5.60 -14.83
CA ARG A 371 -74.66 6.37 -15.93
C ARG A 371 -76.03 5.90 -16.30
N ARG A 372 -76.24 4.55 -16.29
CA ARG A 372 -77.60 4.03 -16.58
C ARG A 372 -78.60 4.36 -15.49
N LEU A 373 -78.23 4.39 -14.23
CA LEU A 373 -79.10 4.80 -13.14
C LEU A 373 -79.41 6.30 -13.17
N GLU A 374 -78.47 7.18 -13.51
CA GLU A 374 -78.62 8.61 -13.65
C GLU A 374 -79.51 8.99 -14.83
N SER A 375 -79.59 8.17 -15.87
CA SER A 375 -80.41 8.41 -17.08
C SER A 375 -81.82 7.90 -16.94
N GLN A 376 -82.27 7.25 -15.83
CA GLN A 376 -83.64 6.89 -15.57
C GLN A 376 -84.43 8.12 -15.08
N PRO A 377 -85.51 8.57 -15.79
CA PRO A 377 -86.35 9.69 -15.33
C PRO A 377 -87.02 9.30 -14.03
N ARG A 378 -87.02 10.21 -13.06
CA ARG A 378 -87.75 10.08 -11.77
C ARG A 378 -89.25 10.21 -12.05
#